data_ac5ab1bd800fc5136d6441515d9c59cc
#
_entry.id   ac5ab1bd800fc5136d6441515d9c59cc
#
_cell.length_a   1.000
_cell.length_b   1.000
_cell.length_c   1.000
_cell.angle_alpha   90.00
_cell.angle_beta   90.00
_cell.angle_gamma   90.00
#
_symmetry.space_group_name_H-M   'P 1'
#
loop_
_entity.id
_entity.type
_entity.pdbx_description
1 polymer ?
#
loop_
_entity_poly.entity_id
_entity_poly.type
_entity_poly.pdbx_seq_one_letter_code
_entity_poly.pdbx_strand_id
1 'polypeptide(L)'
;MPQAQQQVYVVDDDQGMLDSTVWLLESVGLKALPFTSGRAFLEACDPASNACVLLDVRMPGMGGLNVQEELRRRGIELPLIFVSGHADVPIVVRAFRAGAVDFIEKPYNQQLLLDSVQ
;
A
#
# COMPACT_ATOMS: atom_id res chain seq x y z
N MET A 1 10.64 -22.27 15.84
CA MET A 1 10.08 -22.12 14.49
C MET A 1 10.28 -20.70 13.99
N PRO A 2 10.92 -20.53 12.87
CA PRO A 2 11.01 -19.19 12.31
C PRO A 2 9.61 -18.73 11.91
N GLN A 3 9.28 -17.50 12.25
CA GLN A 3 8.04 -16.89 11.79
C GLN A 3 8.18 -16.56 10.30
N ALA A 4 7.09 -16.67 9.59
CA ALA A 4 7.06 -16.21 8.21
C ALA A 4 7.40 -14.72 8.17
N GLN A 5 8.25 -14.32 7.25
CA GLN A 5 8.61 -12.92 7.07
C GLN A 5 7.37 -12.13 6.68
N GLN A 6 7.11 -11.03 7.38
CA GLN A 6 6.00 -10.16 7.06
C GLN A 6 6.20 -9.54 5.67
N GLN A 7 5.16 -9.55 4.87
CA GLN A 7 5.19 -9.04 3.51
C GLN A 7 4.43 -7.72 3.41
N VAL A 8 4.90 -6.85 2.52
CA VAL A 8 4.26 -5.58 2.21
C VAL A 8 4.15 -5.45 0.69
N TYR A 9 2.94 -5.38 0.19
CA TYR A 9 2.72 -5.02 -1.21
C TYR A 9 2.92 -3.51 -1.34
N VAL A 10 3.74 -3.08 -2.30
CA VAL A 10 3.98 -1.67 -2.55
C VAL A 10 3.52 -1.34 -3.95
N VAL A 11 2.52 -0.48 -4.07
CA VAL A 11 1.90 -0.14 -5.35
C VAL A 11 2.07 1.35 -5.60
N ASP A 12 2.93 1.71 -6.55
CA ASP A 12 3.24 3.10 -6.90
C ASP A 12 3.73 3.14 -8.34
N ASP A 13 3.18 4.04 -9.15
CA ASP A 13 3.58 4.17 -10.55
C ASP A 13 4.91 4.89 -10.74
N ASP A 14 5.42 5.56 -9.72
CA ASP A 14 6.72 6.22 -9.74
C ASP A 14 7.80 5.19 -9.36
N GLN A 15 8.61 4.78 -10.34
CA GLN A 15 9.63 3.74 -10.13
C GLN A 15 10.67 4.14 -9.09
N GLY A 16 11.09 5.41 -9.07
CA GLY A 16 12.06 5.89 -8.08
C GLY A 16 11.52 5.81 -6.66
N MET A 17 10.27 6.23 -6.47
CA MET A 17 9.61 6.13 -5.17
C MET A 17 9.40 4.68 -4.76
N LEU A 18 9.03 3.84 -5.71
CA LEU A 18 8.84 2.41 -5.46
C LEU A 18 10.15 1.77 -5.00
N ASP A 19 11.25 2.04 -5.69
CA ASP A 19 12.55 1.49 -5.34
C ASP A 19 13.00 1.94 -3.95
N SER A 20 12.81 3.22 -3.64
CA SER A 20 13.17 3.78 -2.33
C SER A 20 12.36 3.13 -1.21
N THR A 21 11.07 2.93 -1.42
CA THR A 21 10.18 2.32 -0.44
C THR A 21 10.55 0.86 -0.22
N VAL A 22 10.82 0.12 -1.28
CA VAL A 22 11.26 -1.28 -1.20
C VAL A 22 12.56 -1.37 -0.39
N TRP A 23 13.54 -0.52 -0.71
CA TRP A 23 14.81 -0.50 0.01
C TRP A 23 14.62 -0.26 1.51
N LEU A 24 13.78 0.72 1.84
CA LEU A 24 13.50 1.05 3.24
C LEU A 24 12.88 -0.14 3.99
N LEU A 25 11.88 -0.77 3.40
CA LEU A 25 11.19 -1.90 4.04
C LEU A 25 12.14 -3.09 4.22
N GLU A 26 12.92 -3.39 3.21
CA GLU A 26 13.86 -4.51 3.29
C GLU A 26 14.99 -4.26 4.28
N SER A 27 15.35 -2.99 4.49
CA SER A 27 16.38 -2.63 5.48
C SER A 27 16.00 -2.97 6.91
N VAL A 28 14.71 -3.13 7.19
CA VAL A 28 14.20 -3.50 8.51
C VAL A 28 13.64 -4.93 8.56
N GLY A 29 13.96 -5.75 7.56
CA GLY A 29 13.62 -7.17 7.56
C GLY A 29 12.25 -7.52 7.01
N LEU A 30 11.55 -6.58 6.38
CA LEU A 30 10.27 -6.83 5.74
C LEU A 30 10.50 -7.23 4.29
N LYS A 31 9.64 -8.10 3.76
CA LYS A 31 9.68 -8.47 2.36
C LYS A 31 8.75 -7.56 1.57
N ALA A 32 9.31 -6.79 0.64
CA ALA A 32 8.53 -5.88 -0.20
C ALA A 32 8.24 -6.52 -1.55
N LEU A 33 6.99 -6.40 -2.01
CA LEU A 33 6.52 -6.92 -3.29
C LEU A 33 6.06 -5.73 -4.12
N PRO A 34 6.89 -5.25 -5.06
CA PRO A 34 6.61 -4.00 -5.78
C PRO A 34 5.72 -4.19 -7.00
N PHE A 35 4.84 -3.24 -7.23
CA PHE A 35 3.98 -3.18 -8.41
C PHE A 35 3.89 -1.73 -8.88
N THR A 36 3.93 -1.53 -10.20
CA THR A 36 3.84 -0.19 -10.79
C THR A 36 2.42 0.18 -11.21
N SER A 37 1.46 -0.71 -11.03
CA SER A 37 0.06 -0.44 -11.34
C SER A 37 -0.88 -1.21 -10.42
N GLY A 38 -2.07 -0.64 -10.21
CA GLY A 38 -3.10 -1.30 -9.42
C GLY A 38 -3.55 -2.61 -10.03
N ARG A 39 -3.61 -2.67 -11.35
CA ARG A 39 -4.02 -3.90 -12.05
C ARG A 39 -3.04 -5.03 -11.81
N ALA A 40 -1.74 -4.76 -11.95
CA ALA A 40 -0.71 -5.77 -11.71
C ALA A 40 -0.77 -6.30 -10.28
N PHE A 41 -0.99 -5.40 -9.31
CA PHE A 41 -1.15 -5.79 -7.92
C PHE A 41 -2.36 -6.71 -7.73
N LEU A 42 -3.52 -6.34 -8.29
CA LEU A 42 -4.74 -7.12 -8.14
C LEU A 42 -4.61 -8.52 -8.75
N GLU A 43 -3.86 -8.65 -9.83
CA GLU A 43 -3.63 -9.95 -10.47
C GLU A 43 -2.73 -10.86 -9.64
N ALA A 44 -1.80 -10.29 -8.87
CA ALA A 44 -0.81 -11.04 -8.10
C ALA A 44 -1.16 -11.17 -6.61
N CYS A 45 -2.13 -10.40 -6.13
CA CYS A 45 -2.49 -10.34 -4.72
C CYS A 45 -2.98 -11.69 -4.20
N ASP A 46 -2.39 -12.16 -3.10
CA ASP A 46 -2.81 -13.39 -2.44
C ASP A 46 -3.71 -13.01 -1.24
N PRO A 47 -5.01 -13.31 -1.29
CA PRO A 47 -5.93 -12.94 -0.20
C PRO A 47 -5.61 -13.61 1.13
N ALA A 48 -4.90 -14.75 1.09
CA ALA A 48 -4.54 -15.49 2.28
C ALA A 48 -3.20 -15.07 2.86
N SER A 49 -2.51 -14.10 2.22
CA SER A 49 -1.19 -13.68 2.69
C SER A 49 -1.26 -12.88 3.97
N ASN A 50 -0.19 -12.94 4.75
CA ASN A 50 -0.03 -12.09 5.93
C ASN A 50 0.70 -10.81 5.51
N ALA A 51 0.02 -9.98 4.74
CA ALA A 51 0.62 -8.80 4.14
C ALA A 51 -0.24 -7.57 4.35
N CYS A 52 0.40 -6.41 4.43
CA CYS A 52 -0.30 -5.14 4.29
C CYS A 52 0.01 -4.54 2.92
N VAL A 53 -0.74 -3.52 2.52
CA VAL A 53 -0.64 -2.89 1.22
C VAL A 53 -0.33 -1.41 1.40
N LEU A 54 0.78 -0.96 0.83
CA LEU A 54 1.08 0.46 0.67
C LEU A 54 0.65 0.86 -0.73
N LEU A 55 -0.30 1.78 -0.84
CA LEU A 55 -0.98 2.06 -2.08
C LEU A 55 -1.02 3.55 -2.37
N ASP A 56 -0.47 3.95 -3.50
CA ASP A 56 -0.57 5.34 -3.96
C ASP A 56 -2.01 5.61 -4.41
N VAL A 57 -2.51 6.79 -4.04
CA VAL A 57 -3.86 7.21 -4.42
C VAL A 57 -3.94 7.53 -5.91
N ARG A 58 -2.95 8.25 -6.44
CA ARG A 58 -2.98 8.73 -7.83
C ARG A 58 -2.06 7.92 -8.71
N MET A 59 -2.67 7.08 -9.54
CA MET A 59 -1.97 6.28 -10.53
C MET A 59 -2.74 6.33 -11.85
N PRO A 60 -2.04 6.29 -13.00
CA PRO A 60 -2.71 6.21 -14.30
C PRO A 60 -3.58 4.95 -14.42
N GLY A 61 -4.71 5.08 -15.07
CA GLY A 61 -5.64 3.98 -15.26
C GLY A 61 -6.45 3.72 -14.02
N MET A 62 -6.00 2.81 -13.15
CA MET A 62 -6.72 2.46 -11.93
C MET A 62 -6.05 3.13 -10.74
N GLY A 63 -6.70 4.13 -10.14
CA GLY A 63 -6.20 4.82 -8.95
C GLY A 63 -6.34 3.99 -7.69
N GLY A 64 -5.70 4.44 -6.60
CA GLY A 64 -5.68 3.72 -5.34
C GLY A 64 -7.06 3.49 -4.72
N LEU A 65 -7.94 4.48 -4.80
CA LEU A 65 -9.32 4.30 -4.30
C LEU A 65 -10.08 3.25 -5.08
N ASN A 66 -9.83 3.14 -6.38
CA ASN A 66 -10.44 2.10 -7.22
C ASN A 66 -9.91 0.71 -6.86
N VAL A 67 -8.64 0.61 -6.55
CA VAL A 67 -8.03 -0.64 -6.08
C VAL A 67 -8.67 -1.06 -4.75
N GLN A 68 -8.84 -0.12 -3.83
CA GLN A 68 -9.49 -0.37 -2.54
C GLN A 68 -10.89 -0.91 -2.74
N GLU A 69 -11.68 -0.30 -3.62
CA GLU A 69 -13.03 -0.74 -3.90
C GLU A 69 -13.06 -2.14 -4.51
N GLU A 70 -12.14 -2.42 -5.42
CA GLU A 70 -12.05 -3.75 -6.05
C GLU A 70 -11.70 -4.83 -5.02
N LEU A 71 -10.81 -4.54 -4.08
CA LEU A 71 -10.50 -5.48 -3.00
C LEU A 71 -11.73 -5.77 -2.16
N ARG A 72 -12.50 -4.72 -1.81
CA ARG A 72 -13.75 -4.90 -1.06
C ARG A 72 -14.75 -5.76 -1.83
N ARG A 73 -14.90 -5.48 -3.12
CA ARG A 73 -15.83 -6.23 -3.97
C ARG A 73 -15.47 -7.72 -4.04
N ARG A 74 -14.18 -8.02 -3.99
CA ARG A 74 -13.68 -9.41 -4.02
C ARG A 74 -13.67 -10.06 -2.63
N GLY A 75 -14.02 -9.33 -1.59
CA GLY A 75 -13.98 -9.85 -0.22
C GLY A 75 -12.57 -10.05 0.33
N ILE A 76 -11.59 -9.32 -0.22
CA ILE A 76 -10.20 -9.43 0.23
C ILE A 76 -9.95 -8.39 1.33
N GLU A 77 -9.59 -8.88 2.52
CA GLU A 77 -9.38 -8.05 3.69
C GLU A 77 -7.89 -7.99 4.05
N LEU A 78 -7.15 -7.12 3.36
CA LEU A 78 -5.75 -6.84 3.69
C LEU A 78 -5.67 -5.43 4.27
N PRO A 79 -4.85 -5.21 5.33
CA PRO A 79 -4.64 -3.86 5.84
C PRO A 79 -4.11 -2.95 4.75
N LEU A 80 -4.74 -1.80 4.55
CA LEU A 80 -4.44 -0.90 3.47
C LEU A 80 -3.98 0.45 4.01
N ILE A 81 -2.81 0.89 3.59
CA ILE A 81 -2.22 2.17 3.95
C ILE A 81 -2.03 2.97 2.68
N PHE A 82 -2.68 4.12 2.59
CA PHE A 82 -2.48 5.01 1.45
C PHE A 82 -1.26 5.91 1.65
N VAL A 83 -0.52 6.14 0.57
CA VAL A 83 0.59 7.09 0.53
C VAL A 83 0.35 8.02 -0.66
N SER A 84 0.28 9.33 -0.43
CA SER A 84 -0.07 10.26 -1.50
C SER A 84 0.63 11.61 -1.37
N GLY A 85 1.01 12.19 -2.52
CA GLY A 85 1.51 13.55 -2.59
C GLY A 85 0.40 14.60 -2.57
N HIS A 86 -0.86 14.18 -2.70
CA HIS A 86 -2.02 15.06 -2.70
C HIS A 86 -3.11 14.51 -1.79
N ALA A 87 -2.96 14.78 -0.51
CA ALA A 87 -3.96 14.40 0.48
C ALA A 87 -4.95 15.55 0.65
N ASP A 88 -6.14 15.45 0.07
CA ASP A 88 -7.21 16.38 0.40
C ASP A 88 -8.20 15.70 1.35
N VAL A 89 -8.92 16.50 2.12
CA VAL A 89 -9.80 16.00 3.17
C VAL A 89 -10.86 15.03 2.64
N PRO A 90 -11.58 15.32 1.54
CA PRO A 90 -12.57 14.37 1.02
C PRO A 90 -11.98 13.01 0.65
N ILE A 91 -10.79 12.97 0.06
CA ILE A 91 -10.13 11.72 -0.30
C ILE A 91 -9.74 10.95 0.95
N VAL A 92 -9.17 11.61 1.95
CA VAL A 92 -8.77 10.99 3.21
C VAL A 92 -9.99 10.39 3.91
N VAL A 93 -11.08 11.15 4.01
CA VAL A 93 -12.31 10.68 4.64
C VAL A 93 -12.85 9.46 3.91
N ARG A 94 -12.88 9.50 2.59
CA ARG A 94 -13.36 8.39 1.77
C ARG A 94 -12.53 7.13 1.98
N ALA A 95 -11.21 7.28 2.04
CA ALA A 95 -10.28 6.16 2.26
C ALA A 95 -10.54 5.49 3.61
N PHE A 96 -10.67 6.27 4.68
CA PHE A 96 -10.90 5.72 6.02
C PHE A 96 -12.30 5.12 6.15
N ARG A 97 -13.32 5.72 5.56
CA ARG A 97 -14.67 5.15 5.57
C ARG A 97 -14.74 3.82 4.85
N ALA A 98 -13.89 3.61 3.86
CA ALA A 98 -13.81 2.35 3.14
C ALA A 98 -12.84 1.34 3.78
N GLY A 99 -12.31 1.64 4.95
CA GLY A 99 -11.56 0.69 5.76
C GLY A 99 -10.05 0.82 5.74
N ALA A 100 -9.49 1.90 5.17
CA ALA A 100 -8.04 2.11 5.21
C ALA A 100 -7.55 2.22 6.66
N VAL A 101 -6.40 1.61 6.94
CA VAL A 101 -5.80 1.64 8.27
C VAL A 101 -5.11 2.98 8.53
N ASP A 102 -4.47 3.54 7.51
CA ASP A 102 -3.73 4.78 7.66
C ASP A 102 -3.63 5.52 6.32
N PHE A 103 -3.22 6.77 6.38
CA PHE A 103 -3.01 7.63 5.21
C PHE A 103 -1.79 8.50 5.48
N ILE A 104 -0.74 8.34 4.67
CA ILE A 104 0.54 9.02 4.85
C ILE A 104 0.78 9.95 3.68
N GLU A 105 1.08 11.22 3.98
CA GLU A 105 1.35 12.23 2.96
C GLU A 105 2.81 12.20 2.52
N LYS A 106 3.05 12.27 1.22
CA LYS A 106 4.40 12.40 0.66
C LYS A 106 4.86 13.87 0.70
N PRO A 107 6.14 14.16 0.90
CA PRO A 107 7.21 13.24 1.25
C PRO A 107 7.03 12.73 2.68
N TYR A 108 7.07 11.42 2.87
CA TYR A 108 6.79 10.84 4.17
C TYR A 108 8.04 10.80 5.04
N ASN A 109 7.82 10.83 6.35
CA ASN A 109 8.83 10.50 7.34
C ASN A 109 8.99 8.99 7.35
N GLN A 110 10.24 8.51 7.22
CA GLN A 110 10.51 7.06 7.14
C GLN A 110 10.01 6.33 8.38
N GLN A 111 10.16 6.93 9.55
CA GLN A 111 9.71 6.29 10.79
C GLN A 111 8.19 6.17 10.85
N LEU A 112 7.46 7.19 10.38
CA LEU A 112 6.00 7.12 10.31
C LEU A 112 5.54 6.00 9.40
N LEU A 113 6.20 5.82 8.26
CA LEU A 113 5.87 4.73 7.33
C LEU A 113 6.10 3.39 7.99
N LEU A 114 7.25 3.20 8.61
CA LEU A 114 7.60 1.95 9.27
C LEU A 114 6.65 1.63 10.43
N ASP A 115 6.26 2.65 11.19
CA ASP A 115 5.31 2.49 12.29
C ASP A 115 3.95 2.01 11.77
N SER A 116 3.50 2.53 10.63
CA SER A 116 2.22 2.14 10.04
C SER A 116 2.20 0.69 9.57
N VAL A 117 3.31 0.18 9.01
CA VAL A 117 3.35 -1.18 8.47
C VAL A 117 3.64 -2.23 9.53
N GLN A 118 4.11 -1.80 10.68
CA GLN A 118 4.36 -2.69 11.82
C GLN A 118 3.18 -2.67 12.80
#